data_3f7e97f3f9e526ff5d5b899c778aa672
#
_entry.id   3f7e97f3f9e526ff5d5b899c778aa672
#
_cell.length_a   1.000
_cell.length_b   1.000
_cell.length_c   1.000
_cell.angle_alpha   90.00
_cell.angle_beta   90.00
_cell.angle_gamma   90.00
#
_symmetry.space_group_name_H-M   'P 1'
#
loop_
_entity.id
_entity.type
_entity.pdbx_description
1 polymer ?
#
loop_
_entity_poly.entity_id
_entity_poly.type
_entity_poly.pdbx_seq_one_letter_code
_entity_poly.pdbx_strand_id
1 'polypeptide(L)'
;MRRILTLIILFASATLLSAITYKTIRAFSTPVLEITTQPLTEIKVEDSPIKVEFDSVEEDFDSRGHMGFLTAIGHQESGNNYFAVNRYGYMGKYQFGKSTLKTLKIKVSREDFLNDPELQEIAMHKLLQYNKKKLQKYIDKYEGQIVHGILVTESGLLAAAHLGGQGSVKKWFRTGNIRKDGNGVKITSYMKRFAGYKLYL
;
A
#
# COMPACT_ATOMS: atom_id res chain seq x y z
N MET A 1 -57.42 19.79 -6.85
CA MET A 1 -56.62 19.39 -8.03
C MET A 1 -55.12 19.27 -7.79
N ARG A 2 -54.42 20.15 -7.04
CA ARG A 2 -52.96 20.04 -6.79
C ARG A 2 -52.49 18.77 -6.04
N ARG A 3 -53.31 18.24 -5.10
CA ARG A 3 -52.90 17.05 -4.31
C ARG A 3 -52.97 15.72 -5.09
N ILE A 4 -53.82 15.63 -6.08
CA ILE A 4 -53.94 14.41 -6.93
C ILE A 4 -52.77 14.32 -7.92
N LEU A 5 -52.30 15.47 -8.43
CA LEU A 5 -51.19 15.52 -9.35
C LEU A 5 -49.86 15.08 -8.69
N THR A 6 -49.65 15.44 -7.41
CA THR A 6 -48.47 15.06 -6.63
C THR A 6 -48.39 13.54 -6.36
N LEU A 7 -49.54 12.90 -6.15
CA LEU A 7 -49.61 11.45 -5.94
C LEU A 7 -49.28 10.66 -7.23
N ILE A 8 -49.73 11.16 -8.38
CA ILE A 8 -49.43 10.49 -9.68
C ILE A 8 -47.95 10.57 -10.03
N ILE A 9 -47.26 11.68 -9.72
CA ILE A 9 -45.83 11.83 -9.99
C ILE A 9 -45.02 10.90 -9.07
N LEU A 10 -45.42 10.73 -7.81
CA LEU A 10 -44.75 9.80 -6.87
C LEU A 10 -44.92 8.34 -7.28
N PHE A 11 -46.07 7.94 -7.84
CA PHE A 11 -46.28 6.58 -8.33
C PHE A 11 -45.49 6.29 -9.61
N ALA A 12 -45.36 7.26 -10.51
CA ALA A 12 -44.57 7.10 -11.75
C ALA A 12 -43.07 7.00 -11.46
N SER A 13 -42.55 7.69 -10.44
CA SER A 13 -41.16 7.61 -10.03
C SER A 13 -40.79 6.25 -9.39
N ALA A 14 -41.71 5.68 -8.59
CA ALA A 14 -41.50 4.38 -7.96
C ALA A 14 -41.49 3.22 -8.98
N THR A 15 -42.33 3.28 -9.99
CA THR A 15 -42.37 2.25 -11.06
C THR A 15 -41.18 2.34 -11.99
N LEU A 16 -40.63 3.53 -12.24
CA LEU A 16 -39.44 3.71 -13.06
C LEU A 16 -38.17 3.18 -12.34
N LEU A 17 -38.06 3.38 -11.03
CA LEU A 17 -36.96 2.91 -10.21
C LEU A 17 -36.94 1.36 -10.13
N SER A 18 -38.13 0.73 -10.03
CA SER A 18 -38.26 -0.73 -10.00
C SER A 18 -37.86 -1.38 -11.36
N ALA A 19 -38.17 -0.71 -12.47
CA ALA A 19 -37.81 -1.19 -13.79
C ALA A 19 -36.31 -1.13 -14.07
N ILE A 20 -35.62 -0.11 -13.54
CA ILE A 20 -34.17 0.04 -13.69
C ILE A 20 -33.43 -1.00 -12.85
N THR A 21 -33.84 -1.27 -11.61
CA THR A 21 -33.24 -2.29 -10.75
C THR A 21 -33.46 -3.70 -11.31
N TYR A 22 -34.64 -3.99 -11.88
CA TYR A 22 -34.93 -5.28 -12.49
C TYR A 22 -34.09 -5.55 -13.75
N LYS A 23 -33.82 -4.51 -14.55
CA LYS A 23 -32.98 -4.63 -15.75
C LYS A 23 -31.50 -4.86 -15.42
N THR A 24 -31.02 -4.26 -14.33
CA THR A 24 -29.62 -4.41 -13.88
C THR A 24 -29.36 -5.81 -13.29
N ILE A 25 -30.35 -6.38 -12.58
CA ILE A 25 -30.22 -7.75 -12.02
C ILE A 25 -30.24 -8.81 -13.12
N ARG A 26 -30.98 -8.59 -14.23
CA ARG A 26 -31.03 -9.55 -15.33
C ARG A 26 -29.75 -9.59 -16.19
N ALA A 27 -28.91 -8.57 -16.14
CA ALA A 27 -27.65 -8.49 -16.87
C ALA A 27 -26.51 -9.29 -16.21
N PHE A 28 -26.68 -9.75 -14.97
CA PHE A 28 -25.70 -10.52 -14.20
C PHE A 28 -26.06 -12.00 -14.01
N SER A 29 -27.07 -12.54 -14.70
CA SER A 29 -27.33 -13.98 -14.71
C SER A 29 -26.28 -14.65 -15.61
N THR A 30 -25.28 -15.24 -15.00
CA THR A 30 -24.35 -16.16 -15.69
C THR A 30 -25.13 -17.31 -16.32
N PRO A 31 -24.79 -17.74 -17.55
CA PRO A 31 -25.41 -18.92 -18.14
C PRO A 31 -25.11 -20.14 -17.26
N VAL A 32 -26.17 -20.83 -16.87
CA VAL A 32 -26.07 -22.14 -16.23
C VAL A 32 -25.48 -23.07 -17.28
N LEU A 33 -24.26 -23.56 -17.05
CA LEU A 33 -23.68 -24.63 -17.85
C LEU A 33 -24.52 -25.91 -17.62
N GLU A 34 -25.28 -26.34 -18.62
CA GLU A 34 -25.87 -27.66 -18.63
C GLU A 34 -24.76 -28.69 -18.53
N ILE A 35 -24.66 -29.36 -17.39
CA ILE A 35 -23.77 -30.52 -17.26
C ILE A 35 -24.44 -31.68 -17.96
N THR A 36 -24.02 -31.93 -19.18
CA THR A 36 -24.38 -33.15 -19.90
C THR A 36 -23.73 -34.31 -19.20
N THR A 37 -24.53 -35.11 -18.50
CA THR A 37 -24.10 -36.38 -17.89
C THR A 37 -23.89 -37.41 -19.00
N GLN A 38 -22.67 -37.53 -19.49
CA GLN A 38 -22.25 -38.71 -20.25
C GLN A 38 -21.87 -39.83 -19.27
N PRO A 39 -22.21 -41.10 -19.56
CA PRO A 39 -21.84 -42.20 -18.71
C PRO A 39 -20.31 -42.33 -18.64
N LEU A 40 -19.77 -42.38 -17.40
CA LEU A 40 -18.37 -42.65 -17.15
C LEU A 40 -17.98 -44.02 -17.75
N THR A 41 -17.23 -43.98 -18.83
CA THR A 41 -16.46 -45.15 -19.26
C THR A 41 -15.35 -45.36 -18.24
N GLU A 42 -15.24 -46.57 -17.71
CA GLU A 42 -14.18 -46.98 -16.77
C GLU A 42 -12.81 -46.54 -17.27
N ILE A 43 -12.23 -45.52 -16.59
CA ILE A 43 -10.83 -45.17 -16.79
C ILE A 43 -10.03 -46.20 -15.97
N LYS A 44 -9.34 -47.11 -16.66
CA LYS A 44 -8.29 -47.90 -16.04
C LYS A 44 -7.25 -46.96 -15.49
N VAL A 45 -7.21 -46.83 -14.17
CA VAL A 45 -6.13 -46.15 -13.47
C VAL A 45 -4.91 -47.06 -13.54
N GLU A 46 -3.96 -46.72 -14.39
CA GLU A 46 -2.63 -47.31 -14.36
C GLU A 46 -1.94 -46.81 -13.10
N ASP A 47 -1.59 -47.73 -12.21
CA ASP A 47 -0.93 -47.47 -10.93
C ASP A 47 0.56 -47.10 -11.17
N SER A 48 0.79 -45.98 -11.83
CA SER A 48 2.09 -45.32 -11.82
C SER A 48 2.06 -44.17 -10.82
N PRO A 49 3.00 -44.08 -9.86
CA PRO A 49 3.04 -42.95 -8.98
C PRO A 49 3.26 -41.70 -9.80
N ILE A 50 2.25 -40.83 -9.84
CA ILE A 50 2.41 -39.46 -10.37
C ILE A 50 3.46 -38.80 -9.50
N LYS A 51 4.72 -38.78 -9.97
CA LYS A 51 5.72 -37.86 -9.45
C LYS A 51 5.23 -36.44 -9.78
N VAL A 52 4.53 -35.85 -8.82
CA VAL A 52 4.35 -34.40 -8.83
C VAL A 52 5.73 -33.85 -8.50
N GLU A 53 6.54 -33.57 -9.51
CA GLU A 53 7.63 -32.63 -9.35
C GLU A 53 6.97 -31.31 -8.99
N PHE A 54 6.97 -30.99 -7.72
CA PHE A 54 6.87 -29.61 -7.30
C PHE A 54 8.12 -28.95 -7.87
N ASP A 55 8.02 -28.36 -9.06
CA ASP A 55 8.89 -27.25 -9.40
C ASP A 55 8.74 -26.29 -8.23
N SER A 56 9.77 -26.26 -7.39
CA SER A 56 9.94 -25.17 -6.43
C SER A 56 10.02 -23.93 -7.30
N VAL A 57 8.89 -23.25 -7.50
CA VAL A 57 8.89 -21.85 -7.85
C VAL A 57 9.54 -21.21 -6.63
N GLU A 58 10.88 -21.19 -6.61
CA GLU A 58 11.60 -20.20 -5.85
C GLU A 58 11.06 -18.88 -6.43
N GLU A 59 10.01 -18.33 -5.77
CA GLU A 59 9.74 -16.92 -5.90
C GLU A 59 11.06 -16.26 -5.57
N ASP A 60 11.79 -15.84 -6.60
CA ASP A 60 12.99 -15.02 -6.46
C ASP A 60 12.52 -13.76 -5.72
N PHE A 61 12.54 -13.88 -4.38
CA PHE A 61 12.15 -12.79 -3.49
C PHE A 61 13.12 -11.67 -3.79
N ASP A 62 12.70 -10.74 -4.66
CA ASP A 62 13.50 -9.55 -4.99
C ASP A 62 13.71 -8.75 -3.69
N SER A 63 14.74 -9.15 -2.96
CA SER A 63 15.14 -8.54 -1.69
C SER A 63 15.39 -7.04 -1.83
N ARG A 64 15.57 -6.55 -3.07
CA ARG A 64 15.73 -5.14 -3.43
C ARG A 64 14.48 -4.55 -4.08
N GLY A 65 13.40 -5.30 -4.16
CA GLY A 65 12.10 -4.84 -4.63
C GLY A 65 11.30 -4.10 -3.55
N HIS A 66 10.04 -3.82 -3.87
CA HIS A 66 9.14 -3.07 -3.01
C HIS A 66 8.94 -3.73 -1.64
N MET A 67 8.71 -5.04 -1.62
CA MET A 67 8.52 -5.79 -0.37
C MET A 67 9.80 -5.83 0.47
N GLY A 68 10.96 -5.99 -0.17
CA GLY A 68 12.26 -5.91 0.49
C GLY A 68 12.48 -4.55 1.16
N PHE A 69 12.10 -3.45 0.49
CA PHE A 69 12.15 -2.11 1.05
C PHE A 69 11.25 -1.96 2.29
N LEU A 70 9.98 -2.41 2.21
CA LEU A 70 9.03 -2.34 3.32
C LEU A 70 9.52 -3.15 4.53
N THR A 71 10.03 -4.37 4.29
CA THR A 71 10.60 -5.21 5.32
C THR A 71 11.82 -4.57 5.97
N ALA A 72 12.73 -3.98 5.18
CA ALA A 72 13.94 -3.34 5.68
C ALA A 72 13.63 -2.08 6.53
N ILE A 73 12.66 -1.25 6.11
CA ILE A 73 12.21 -0.10 6.92
C ILE A 73 11.54 -0.58 8.19
N GLY A 74 10.59 -1.50 8.11
CA GLY A 74 9.91 -2.05 9.29
C GLY A 74 10.88 -2.66 10.30
N HIS A 75 11.89 -3.38 9.83
CA HIS A 75 12.95 -3.90 10.69
C HIS A 75 13.74 -2.78 11.38
N GLN A 76 14.09 -1.72 10.66
CA GLN A 76 14.81 -0.58 11.22
C GLN A 76 14.00 0.18 12.27
N GLU A 77 12.67 0.28 12.10
CA GLU A 77 11.78 1.06 12.97
C GLU A 77 11.35 0.29 14.23
N SER A 78 11.05 -1.00 14.10
CA SER A 78 10.44 -1.78 15.19
C SER A 78 10.83 -3.26 15.23
N GLY A 79 11.77 -3.72 14.40
CA GLY A 79 11.98 -5.15 14.19
C GLY A 79 10.80 -5.85 13.49
N ASN A 80 10.07 -5.13 12.64
CA ASN A 80 8.84 -5.59 11.97
C ASN A 80 7.67 -5.90 12.93
N ASN A 81 7.64 -5.31 14.12
CA ASN A 81 6.61 -5.54 15.12
C ASN A 81 5.42 -4.57 14.92
N TYR A 82 4.26 -5.09 14.51
CA TYR A 82 3.03 -4.31 14.32
C TYR A 82 2.46 -3.74 15.63
N PHE A 83 2.79 -4.31 16.77
CA PHE A 83 2.29 -3.89 18.10
C PHE A 83 3.24 -2.94 18.83
N ALA A 84 4.38 -2.61 18.23
CA ALA A 84 5.39 -1.77 18.87
C ALA A 84 4.88 -0.35 19.12
N VAL A 85 5.17 0.17 20.33
CA VAL A 85 4.97 1.58 20.67
C VAL A 85 6.24 2.07 21.35
N ASN A 86 6.86 3.13 20.83
CA ASN A 86 8.05 3.68 21.42
C ASN A 86 7.72 4.74 22.51
N ARG A 87 8.75 5.20 23.22
CA ARG A 87 8.62 6.21 24.30
C ARG A 87 8.03 7.54 23.85
N TYR A 88 8.05 7.85 22.57
CA TYR A 88 7.47 9.07 21.99
C TYR A 88 6.04 8.87 21.50
N GLY A 89 5.49 7.65 21.62
CA GLY A 89 4.15 7.30 21.20
C GLY A 89 4.01 7.03 19.69
N TYR A 90 5.10 6.79 18.96
CA TYR A 90 5.05 6.27 17.60
C TYR A 90 4.65 4.80 17.63
N MET A 91 3.87 4.36 16.61
CA MET A 91 3.08 3.13 16.64
C MET A 91 3.38 2.22 15.46
N GLY A 92 3.34 0.91 15.75
CA GLY A 92 3.32 -0.17 14.77
C GLY A 92 4.65 -0.44 14.08
N LYS A 93 4.60 -1.31 13.09
CA LYS A 93 5.75 -1.77 12.31
C LYS A 93 6.62 -0.62 11.80
N TYR A 94 6.00 0.45 11.32
CA TYR A 94 6.68 1.60 10.71
C TYR A 94 6.77 2.82 11.61
N GLN A 95 6.46 2.69 12.89
CA GLN A 95 6.51 3.77 13.88
C GLN A 95 5.78 5.05 13.44
N PHE A 96 4.48 4.92 13.14
CA PHE A 96 3.64 6.05 12.73
C PHE A 96 3.32 6.99 13.89
N GLY A 97 3.53 8.28 13.67
CA GLY A 97 3.01 9.32 14.55
C GLY A 97 1.57 9.72 14.20
N LYS A 98 0.80 10.16 15.20
CA LYS A 98 -0.58 10.65 15.01
C LYS A 98 -0.70 11.77 13.96
N SER A 99 0.28 12.68 13.90
CA SER A 99 0.32 13.76 12.92
C SER A 99 0.47 13.24 11.48
N THR A 100 1.25 12.17 11.28
CA THR A 100 1.41 11.53 9.97
C THR A 100 0.11 10.89 9.53
N LEU A 101 -0.56 10.11 10.41
CA LEU A 101 -1.87 9.52 10.10
C LEU A 101 -2.91 10.59 9.76
N LYS A 102 -2.92 11.71 10.50
CA LYS A 102 -3.79 12.86 10.18
C LYS A 102 -3.49 13.45 8.80
N THR A 103 -2.22 13.58 8.42
CA THR A 103 -1.81 14.06 7.08
C THR A 103 -2.30 13.14 5.98
N LEU A 104 -2.31 11.83 6.22
CA LEU A 104 -2.81 10.80 5.31
C LEU A 104 -4.33 10.64 5.33
N LYS A 105 -5.03 11.45 6.14
CA LYS A 105 -6.50 11.38 6.35
C LYS A 105 -6.96 10.02 6.90
N ILE A 106 -6.10 9.32 7.65
CA ILE A 106 -6.43 8.08 8.35
C ILE A 106 -6.89 8.45 9.76
N LYS A 107 -8.19 8.19 10.01
CA LYS A 107 -8.83 8.42 11.31
C LYS A 107 -9.01 7.08 11.99
N VAL A 108 -8.21 6.81 13.01
CA VAL A 108 -8.19 5.53 13.72
C VAL A 108 -7.74 5.75 15.16
N SER A 109 -8.21 4.94 16.09
CA SER A 109 -7.68 4.91 17.45
C SER A 109 -6.27 4.28 17.46
N ARG A 110 -5.52 4.46 18.56
CA ARG A 110 -4.22 3.79 18.71
C ARG A 110 -4.38 2.28 18.73
N GLU A 111 -5.37 1.81 19.47
CA GLU A 111 -5.65 0.39 19.68
C GLU A 111 -6.02 -0.29 18.36
N ASP A 112 -6.97 0.27 17.63
CA ASP A 112 -7.39 -0.25 16.32
C ASP A 112 -6.22 -0.25 15.32
N PHE A 113 -5.40 0.82 15.30
CA PHE A 113 -4.24 0.88 14.41
C PHE A 113 -3.19 -0.21 14.70
N LEU A 114 -2.93 -0.48 16.00
CA LEU A 114 -1.97 -1.52 16.39
C LEU A 114 -2.50 -2.94 16.12
N ASN A 115 -3.80 -3.13 16.19
CA ASN A 115 -4.46 -4.42 15.94
C ASN A 115 -4.80 -4.66 14.45
N ASP A 116 -4.46 -3.72 13.57
CA ASP A 116 -4.72 -3.81 12.12
C ASP A 116 -3.41 -3.71 11.31
N PRO A 117 -2.70 -4.84 11.12
CA PRO A 117 -1.50 -4.88 10.28
C PRO A 117 -1.74 -4.41 8.85
N GLU A 118 -2.88 -4.74 8.25
CA GLU A 118 -3.21 -4.33 6.88
C GLU A 118 -3.33 -2.81 6.76
N LEU A 119 -4.00 -2.17 7.72
CA LEU A 119 -4.08 -0.70 7.76
C LEU A 119 -2.70 -0.05 7.91
N GLN A 120 -1.76 -0.70 8.63
CA GLN A 120 -0.38 -0.19 8.76
C GLN A 120 0.37 -0.28 7.43
N GLU A 121 0.20 -1.36 6.65
CA GLU A 121 0.76 -1.48 5.30
C GLU A 121 0.15 -0.45 4.34
N ILE A 122 -1.18 -0.29 4.36
CA ILE A 122 -1.89 0.74 3.58
C ILE A 122 -1.39 2.14 3.95
N ALA A 123 -1.20 2.42 5.23
CA ALA A 123 -0.70 3.71 5.70
C ALA A 123 0.72 3.98 5.18
N MET A 124 1.59 2.96 5.18
CA MET A 124 2.95 3.08 4.65
C MET A 124 2.94 3.33 3.15
N HIS A 125 2.17 2.58 2.38
CA HIS A 125 2.03 2.80 0.94
C HIS A 125 1.54 4.22 0.62
N LYS A 126 0.50 4.71 1.33
CA LYS A 126 -0.01 6.09 1.19
C LYS A 126 1.06 7.13 1.55
N LEU A 127 1.87 6.88 2.58
CA LEU A 127 2.95 7.80 2.96
C LEU A 127 4.03 7.88 1.89
N LEU A 128 4.42 6.74 1.33
CA LEU A 128 5.39 6.69 0.24
C LEU A 128 4.89 7.44 -0.99
N GLN A 129 3.64 7.20 -1.41
CA GLN A 129 3.02 7.93 -2.52
C GLN A 129 2.95 9.44 -2.25
N TYR A 130 2.54 9.84 -1.04
CA TYR A 130 2.50 11.24 -0.64
C TYR A 130 3.89 11.89 -0.73
N ASN A 131 4.91 11.24 -0.18
CA ASN A 131 6.28 11.74 -0.19
C ASN A 131 6.85 11.77 -1.63
N LYS A 132 6.60 10.74 -2.45
CA LYS A 132 6.99 10.72 -3.86
C LYS A 132 6.42 11.91 -4.61
N LYS A 133 5.11 12.15 -4.52
CA LYS A 133 4.45 13.32 -5.12
C LYS A 133 5.09 14.64 -4.67
N LYS A 134 5.46 14.77 -3.39
CA LYS A 134 6.08 15.98 -2.84
C LYS A 134 7.55 16.16 -3.24
N LEU A 135 8.24 15.08 -3.56
CA LEU A 135 9.66 15.06 -3.90
C LEU A 135 9.92 14.83 -5.40
N GLN A 136 8.88 14.61 -6.22
CA GLN A 136 9.00 14.20 -7.62
C GLN A 136 10.03 15.04 -8.40
N LYS A 137 9.95 16.36 -8.33
CA LYS A 137 10.91 17.24 -9.02
C LYS A 137 12.37 17.07 -8.60
N TYR A 138 12.62 16.58 -7.38
CA TYR A 138 13.97 16.29 -6.90
C TYR A 138 14.43 14.92 -7.36
N ILE A 139 13.51 13.95 -7.40
CA ILE A 139 13.75 12.61 -7.96
C ILE A 139 14.11 12.78 -9.45
N ASP A 140 13.24 13.39 -10.24
CA ASP A 140 13.45 13.58 -11.69
C ASP A 140 14.76 14.29 -12.01
N LYS A 141 15.16 15.24 -11.16
CA LYS A 141 16.36 16.03 -11.41
C LYS A 141 17.65 15.38 -10.95
N TYR A 142 17.63 14.61 -9.86
CA TYR A 142 18.84 14.21 -9.15
C TYR A 142 19.01 12.69 -9.03
N GLU A 143 18.06 11.87 -9.48
CA GLU A 143 18.20 10.39 -9.45
C GLU A 143 19.52 9.97 -10.09
N GLY A 144 20.28 9.10 -9.41
CA GLY A 144 21.58 8.62 -9.86
C GLY A 144 22.75 9.60 -9.68
N GLN A 145 22.53 10.84 -9.22
CA GLN A 145 23.58 11.84 -9.03
C GLN A 145 24.07 11.88 -7.58
N ILE A 146 25.29 12.34 -7.38
CA ILE A 146 25.86 12.62 -6.06
C ILE A 146 25.59 14.08 -5.69
N VAL A 147 24.79 14.31 -4.65
CA VAL A 147 24.49 15.64 -4.11
C VAL A 147 24.93 15.71 -2.67
N HIS A 148 25.73 16.70 -2.31
CA HIS A 148 26.32 16.86 -0.97
C HIS A 148 27.00 15.55 -0.46
N GLY A 149 27.64 14.80 -1.37
CA GLY A 149 28.35 13.54 -1.05
C GLY A 149 27.43 12.33 -0.82
N ILE A 150 26.15 12.41 -1.21
CA ILE A 150 25.16 11.32 -1.10
C ILE A 150 24.65 10.98 -2.49
N LEU A 151 24.68 9.68 -2.84
CA LEU A 151 23.98 9.17 -4.03
C LEU A 151 22.48 9.32 -3.81
N VAL A 152 21.83 10.04 -4.72
CA VAL A 152 20.38 10.25 -4.68
C VAL A 152 19.71 9.08 -5.37
N THR A 153 18.77 8.43 -4.67
CA THR A 153 17.87 7.41 -5.22
C THR A 153 16.45 7.67 -4.73
N GLU A 154 15.44 7.32 -5.51
CA GLU A 154 14.04 7.45 -5.12
C GLU A 154 13.80 6.80 -3.75
N SER A 155 14.20 5.54 -3.60
CA SER A 155 14.01 4.79 -2.36
C SER A 155 14.73 5.43 -1.17
N GLY A 156 15.96 5.91 -1.36
CA GLY A 156 16.72 6.63 -0.33
C GLY A 156 16.02 7.93 0.09
N LEU A 157 15.50 8.71 -0.86
CA LEU A 157 14.77 9.95 -0.58
C LEU A 157 13.46 9.68 0.17
N LEU A 158 12.72 8.62 -0.22
CA LEU A 158 11.46 8.27 0.43
C LEU A 158 11.66 7.73 1.85
N ALA A 159 12.72 6.95 2.08
CA ALA A 159 13.11 6.53 3.42
C ALA A 159 13.53 7.72 4.30
N ALA A 160 14.32 8.65 3.77
CA ALA A 160 14.68 9.88 4.48
C ALA A 160 13.46 10.76 4.80
N ALA A 161 12.47 10.79 3.89
CA ALA A 161 11.22 11.51 4.09
C ALA A 161 10.29 10.81 5.10
N HIS A 162 10.36 9.49 5.21
CA HIS A 162 9.70 8.76 6.29
C HIS A 162 10.24 9.18 7.66
N LEU A 163 11.56 9.17 7.83
CA LEU A 163 12.22 9.55 9.09
C LEU A 163 12.01 11.03 9.47
N GLY A 164 12.26 11.94 8.54
CA GLY A 164 12.37 13.38 8.84
C GLY A 164 11.33 14.26 8.16
N GLY A 165 10.41 13.68 7.39
CA GLY A 165 9.45 14.39 6.56
C GLY A 165 10.07 14.96 5.28
N GLN A 166 9.26 15.08 4.21
CA GLN A 166 9.69 15.61 2.91
C GLN A 166 10.27 17.04 2.97
N GLY A 167 9.86 17.84 3.98
CA GLY A 167 10.40 19.18 4.20
C GLY A 167 11.87 19.17 4.58
N SER A 168 12.31 18.19 5.38
CA SER A 168 13.71 18.02 5.76
C SER A 168 14.59 17.61 4.58
N VAL A 169 14.08 16.74 3.71
CA VAL A 169 14.74 16.35 2.46
C VAL A 169 14.92 17.55 1.52
N LYS A 170 13.86 18.36 1.33
CA LYS A 170 13.94 19.60 0.53
C LYS A 170 14.94 20.59 1.10
N LYS A 171 14.96 20.75 2.42
CA LYS A 171 15.93 21.62 3.10
C LYS A 171 17.37 21.13 2.85
N TRP A 172 17.59 19.81 2.95
CA TRP A 172 18.89 19.22 2.67
C TRP A 172 19.36 19.50 1.23
N PHE A 173 18.52 19.33 0.22
CA PHE A 173 18.88 19.70 -1.16
C PHE A 173 19.31 21.15 -1.31
N ARG A 174 18.65 22.06 -0.60
CA ARG A 174 18.93 23.51 -0.72
C ARG A 174 20.19 23.93 0.05
N THR A 175 20.49 23.33 1.17
CA THR A 175 21.47 23.86 2.12
C THR A 175 22.61 22.89 2.47
N GLY A 176 22.52 21.61 2.10
CA GLY A 176 23.41 20.56 2.60
C GLY A 176 23.22 20.21 4.08
N ASN A 177 22.40 20.97 4.81
CA ASN A 177 22.22 20.76 6.26
C ASN A 177 21.48 19.46 6.56
N ILE A 178 22.06 18.67 7.46
CA ILE A 178 21.54 17.35 7.84
C ILE A 178 20.65 17.48 9.07
N ARG A 179 19.36 17.15 8.91
CA ARG A 179 18.45 17.02 10.04
C ARG A 179 18.65 15.66 10.73
N LYS A 180 18.58 15.67 12.05
CA LYS A 180 18.50 14.49 12.92
C LYS A 180 17.07 14.38 13.46
N ASP A 181 16.63 13.14 13.69
CA ASP A 181 15.40 12.84 14.45
C ASP A 181 15.59 13.03 15.96
N GLY A 182 14.57 12.69 16.76
CA GLY A 182 14.62 12.75 18.22
C GLY A 182 15.66 11.82 18.87
N ASN A 183 16.12 10.80 18.16
CA ASN A 183 17.15 9.85 18.59
C ASN A 183 18.55 10.20 18.02
N GLY A 184 18.70 11.32 17.33
CA GLY A 184 19.94 11.74 16.72
C GLY A 184 20.24 11.11 15.36
N VAL A 185 19.34 10.31 14.80
CA VAL A 185 19.51 9.65 13.51
C VAL A 185 19.39 10.66 12.36
N LYS A 186 20.36 10.64 11.45
CA LYS A 186 20.42 11.57 10.32
C LYS A 186 19.56 11.08 9.16
N ILE A 187 18.84 11.98 8.48
CA ILE A 187 18.10 11.63 7.25
C ILE A 187 19.04 11.06 6.16
N THR A 188 20.29 11.51 6.10
CA THR A 188 21.30 11.01 5.14
C THR A 188 21.74 9.58 5.42
N SER A 189 21.66 9.07 6.65
CA SER A 189 21.91 7.66 6.94
C SER A 189 20.80 6.77 6.35
N TYR A 190 19.54 7.25 6.37
CA TYR A 190 18.43 6.58 5.70
C TYR A 190 18.59 6.62 4.17
N MET A 191 18.99 7.77 3.60
CA MET A 191 19.27 7.85 2.15
C MET A 191 20.30 6.80 1.71
N LYS A 192 21.39 6.64 2.46
CA LYS A 192 22.43 5.66 2.15
C LYS A 192 21.95 4.22 2.35
N ARG A 193 21.31 3.93 3.48
CA ARG A 193 20.87 2.57 3.86
C ARG A 193 19.84 2.01 2.90
N PHE A 194 18.89 2.85 2.49
CA PHE A 194 17.75 2.44 1.67
C PHE A 194 17.90 2.83 0.20
N ALA A 195 19.14 3.07 -0.26
CA ALA A 195 19.42 3.33 -1.67
C ALA A 195 19.22 2.08 -2.53
N GLY A 196 18.69 2.25 -3.76
CA GLY A 196 18.70 1.24 -4.80
C GLY A 196 17.62 0.16 -4.69
N TYR A 197 16.58 0.36 -3.88
CA TYR A 197 15.38 -0.47 -3.94
C TYR A 197 14.47 -0.05 -5.10
N LYS A 198 13.83 -1.02 -5.75
CA LYS A 198 12.82 -0.77 -6.78
C LYS A 198 11.45 -0.61 -6.12
N LEU A 199 10.79 0.54 -6.31
CA LEU A 199 9.51 0.84 -5.69
C LEU A 199 8.39 0.88 -6.73
N TYR A 200 7.27 0.26 -6.42
CA TYR A 200 6.04 0.27 -7.23
C TYR A 200 4.98 1.11 -6.50
N LEU A 201 4.90 2.43 -6.85
CA LEU A 201 4.09 3.43 -6.15
C LEU A 201 3.17 4.21 -7.10
#